data_41476e5ee3890b22b73649151e568d1f
#
_entry.id   41476e5ee3890b22b73649151e568d1f
#
_cell.length_a   1.000
_cell.length_b   1.000
_cell.length_c   1.000
_cell.angle_alpha   90.00
_cell.angle_beta   90.00
_cell.angle_gamma   90.00
#
_symmetry.space_group_name_H-M   'P 1'
#
loop_
_entity.id
_entity.type
_entity.pdbx_description
1 polymer ?
#
loop_
_entity_poly.entity_id
_entity_poly.type
_entity_poly.pdbx_seq_one_letter_code
_entity_poly.pdbx_strand_id
1 'polypeptide(L)'
;MKTFRFLPFVAATALPAVLLLGPATARAEVQLELWDGQRAMALIAEQLQFTPRSMGAPGHQRTIDFIKAALAKTSVDVVTTQDWTYKSDDGKPLALSNIVARFQPQNPRRVIVATHYDSIVKAYRDPKNPEAPMPGANNSASGVAVLLETARVLSLLPKLPIGIDMIFFDGEEGPKSLGAGDPDWKALGSPHFVDHLKDTYPATRPEKAVVFDMVCAKNIQLKPEPSSLMSAMPEVKKFWGAGIGIAPGAFVTKTTTYPISDDHTALAEAGIPSFLVIDFDYEPWFNTTGDTLDKCDPQSLEAVGRTLTRYLTLP
;
A
#
# COMPACT_ATOMS: atom_id res chain seq x y z
N MET A 1 5.75 20.01 -80.46
CA MET A 1 5.40 20.77 -79.30
C MET A 1 4.45 19.93 -78.43
N LYS A 2 4.96 19.38 -77.32
CA LYS A 2 4.19 18.56 -76.35
C LYS A 2 3.94 19.45 -75.10
N THR A 3 2.71 19.77 -74.86
CA THR A 3 2.24 20.55 -73.70
C THR A 3 2.16 19.68 -72.46
N PHE A 4 2.98 19.93 -71.46
CA PHE A 4 2.88 19.36 -70.12
C PHE A 4 1.80 20.09 -69.33
N ARG A 5 0.76 19.37 -68.85
CA ARG A 5 -0.21 19.85 -67.89
C ARG A 5 0.29 19.56 -66.44
N PHE A 6 0.50 20.61 -65.64
CA PHE A 6 0.72 20.49 -64.20
C PHE A 6 -0.63 20.26 -63.47
N LEU A 7 -0.73 19.21 -62.70
CA LEU A 7 -1.79 19.00 -61.72
C LEU A 7 -1.37 19.66 -60.39
N PRO A 8 -2.27 20.37 -59.65
CA PRO A 8 -1.94 20.89 -58.38
C PRO A 8 -1.97 19.82 -57.29
N PHE A 9 -0.94 19.74 -56.50
CA PHE A 9 -0.84 18.96 -55.28
C PHE A 9 -1.72 19.61 -54.19
N VAL A 10 -2.80 18.94 -53.77
CA VAL A 10 -3.60 19.33 -52.63
C VAL A 10 -2.94 18.75 -51.39
N ALA A 11 -2.30 19.57 -50.57
CA ALA A 11 -1.78 19.19 -49.29
C ALA A 11 -2.95 19.04 -48.30
N ALA A 12 -3.25 17.79 -47.93
CA ALA A 12 -4.19 17.51 -46.85
C ALA A 12 -3.55 17.85 -45.52
N THR A 13 -3.95 18.95 -44.90
CA THR A 13 -3.60 19.26 -43.50
C THR A 13 -4.42 18.38 -42.58
N ALA A 14 -3.75 17.39 -41.99
CA ALA A 14 -4.34 16.61 -40.90
C ALA A 14 -4.44 17.50 -39.65
N LEU A 15 -5.65 17.88 -39.28
CA LEU A 15 -5.93 18.48 -37.97
C LEU A 15 -5.70 17.40 -36.89
N PRO A 16 -4.99 17.73 -35.78
CA PRO A 16 -4.92 16.80 -34.66
C PRO A 16 -6.31 16.62 -34.07
N ALA A 17 -6.76 15.37 -33.96
CA ALA A 17 -7.98 15.03 -33.23
C ALA A 17 -7.75 15.37 -31.73
N VAL A 18 -8.29 16.49 -31.28
CA VAL A 18 -8.42 16.77 -29.85
C VAL A 18 -9.48 15.82 -29.33
N LEU A 19 -9.05 14.77 -28.63
CA LEU A 19 -9.96 13.94 -27.83
C LEU A 19 -10.56 14.82 -26.74
N LEU A 20 -11.79 15.29 -26.95
CA LEU A 20 -12.58 15.90 -25.89
C LEU A 20 -12.96 14.79 -24.90
N LEU A 21 -12.21 14.70 -23.79
CA LEU A 21 -12.56 13.86 -22.64
C LEU A 21 -13.97 14.25 -22.16
N GLY A 22 -14.88 13.28 -22.03
CA GLY A 22 -16.20 13.51 -21.50
C GLY A 22 -16.14 13.97 -20.02
N PRO A 23 -17.20 14.62 -19.49
CA PRO A 23 -17.21 15.20 -18.14
C PRO A 23 -16.89 14.18 -17.02
N ALA A 24 -17.19 12.90 -17.20
CA ALA A 24 -16.87 11.85 -16.24
C ALA A 24 -15.37 11.51 -16.21
N THR A 25 -14.70 11.48 -17.38
CA THR A 25 -13.26 11.23 -17.48
C THR A 25 -12.44 12.41 -16.94
N ALA A 26 -12.84 13.64 -17.26
CA ALA A 26 -12.22 14.83 -16.69
C ALA A 26 -12.34 14.89 -15.16
N ARG A 27 -13.50 14.49 -14.60
CA ARG A 27 -13.71 14.42 -13.16
C ARG A 27 -12.83 13.35 -12.50
N ALA A 28 -12.66 12.19 -13.14
CA ALA A 28 -11.79 11.11 -12.64
C ALA A 28 -10.32 11.54 -12.62
N GLU A 29 -9.83 12.24 -13.65
CA GLU A 29 -8.47 12.77 -13.68
C GLU A 29 -8.21 13.81 -12.59
N VAL A 30 -9.12 14.76 -12.37
CA VAL A 30 -9.00 15.74 -11.28
C VAL A 30 -8.90 15.06 -9.90
N GLN A 31 -9.56 13.93 -9.70
CA GLN A 31 -9.50 13.19 -8.44
C GLN A 31 -8.11 12.58 -8.17
N LEU A 32 -7.39 12.18 -9.22
CA LEU A 32 -6.04 11.61 -9.10
C LEU A 32 -5.01 12.68 -8.75
N GLU A 33 -5.18 13.90 -9.25
CA GLU A 33 -4.30 15.05 -8.96
C GLU A 33 -4.39 15.55 -7.49
N LEU A 34 -5.38 15.09 -6.73
CA LEU A 34 -5.47 15.38 -5.30
C LEU A 34 -4.42 14.62 -4.47
N TRP A 35 -3.87 13.52 -5.01
CA TRP A 35 -2.86 12.71 -4.34
C TRP A 35 -1.47 13.33 -4.50
N ASP A 36 -0.75 13.51 -3.41
CA ASP A 36 0.50 14.29 -3.35
C ASP A 36 1.64 13.45 -2.75
N GLY A 37 2.62 13.09 -3.59
CA GLY A 37 3.79 12.31 -3.19
C GLY A 37 4.70 13.02 -2.19
N GLN A 38 4.78 14.35 -2.23
CA GLN A 38 5.58 15.11 -1.27
C GLN A 38 4.96 15.07 0.13
N ARG A 39 3.62 15.09 0.22
CA ARG A 39 2.92 14.88 1.49
C ARG A 39 3.16 13.47 2.03
N ALA A 40 3.11 12.45 1.17
CA ALA A 40 3.44 11.08 1.56
C ALA A 40 4.90 10.96 2.03
N MET A 41 5.86 11.59 1.36
CA MET A 41 7.25 11.66 1.82
C MET A 41 7.37 12.34 3.20
N ALA A 42 6.62 13.40 3.46
CA ALA A 42 6.60 14.04 4.78
C ALA A 42 6.07 13.11 5.86
N LEU A 43 5.03 12.30 5.57
CA LEU A 43 4.50 11.27 6.49
C LEU A 43 5.53 10.17 6.78
N ILE A 44 6.35 9.76 5.79
CA ILE A 44 7.48 8.85 6.03
C ILE A 44 8.51 9.52 6.95
N ALA A 45 8.93 10.74 6.64
CA ALA A 45 9.93 11.46 7.41
C ALA A 45 9.51 11.64 8.89
N GLU A 46 8.22 11.85 9.17
CA GLU A 46 7.69 11.95 10.52
C GLU A 46 7.76 10.60 11.26
N GLN A 47 7.42 9.49 10.61
CA GLN A 47 7.53 8.15 11.19
C GLN A 47 8.97 7.78 11.54
N LEU A 48 9.95 8.20 10.73
CA LEU A 48 11.37 7.94 11.00
C LEU A 48 11.90 8.61 12.29
N GLN A 49 11.22 9.65 12.79
CA GLN A 49 11.53 10.27 14.09
C GLN A 49 11.19 9.34 15.27
N PHE A 50 10.46 8.26 15.03
CA PHE A 50 10.04 7.29 16.05
C PHE A 50 10.92 6.03 16.05
N THR A 51 11.89 5.91 15.16
CA THR A 51 12.79 4.75 15.08
C THR A 51 13.45 4.45 16.43
N PRO A 52 13.48 3.18 16.88
CA PRO A 52 12.89 1.98 16.27
C PRO A 52 11.38 1.88 16.50
N ARG A 53 10.64 1.41 15.47
CA ARG A 53 9.20 1.19 15.53
C ARG A 53 8.81 -0.27 15.76
N SER A 54 9.81 -1.11 16.01
CA SER A 54 9.60 -2.54 16.26
C SER A 54 8.78 -2.79 17.54
N MET A 55 8.13 -3.94 17.60
CA MET A 55 7.34 -4.38 18.73
C MET A 55 8.07 -4.19 20.07
N GLY A 56 7.40 -3.55 21.02
CA GLY A 56 7.96 -3.26 22.36
C GLY A 56 8.98 -2.13 22.42
N ALA A 57 9.37 -1.54 21.31
CA ALA A 57 10.23 -0.36 21.29
C ALA A 57 9.44 0.93 21.65
N PRO A 58 10.09 1.97 22.17
CA PRO A 58 9.41 3.24 22.49
C PRO A 58 8.75 3.91 21.27
N GLY A 59 9.30 3.71 20.08
CA GLY A 59 8.75 4.24 18.84
C GLY A 59 7.48 3.53 18.36
N HIS A 60 7.25 2.30 18.79
CA HIS A 60 6.08 1.51 18.44
C HIS A 60 4.77 2.22 18.89
N GLN A 61 4.62 2.57 20.16
CA GLN A 61 3.44 3.30 20.64
C GLN A 61 3.30 4.68 20.00
N ARG A 62 4.42 5.39 19.78
CA ARG A 62 4.42 6.69 19.11
C ARG A 62 3.89 6.59 17.66
N THR A 63 4.17 5.48 16.99
CA THR A 63 3.65 5.23 15.64
C THR A 63 2.13 4.99 15.67
N ILE A 64 1.62 4.24 16.62
CA ILE A 64 0.17 4.04 16.82
C ILE A 64 -0.51 5.40 17.04
N ASP A 65 0.03 6.22 17.94
CA ASP A 65 -0.52 7.54 18.26
C ASP A 65 -0.47 8.48 17.05
N PHE A 66 0.61 8.45 16.28
CA PHE A 66 0.76 9.21 15.04
C PHE A 66 -0.29 8.81 13.99
N ILE A 67 -0.47 7.52 13.72
CA ILE A 67 -1.47 7.03 12.76
C ILE A 67 -2.88 7.46 13.17
N LYS A 68 -3.24 7.27 14.45
CA LYS A 68 -4.55 7.69 14.98
C LYS A 68 -4.75 9.20 14.88
N ALA A 69 -3.73 10.00 15.19
CA ALA A 69 -3.78 11.46 15.09
C ALA A 69 -3.89 11.96 13.64
N ALA A 70 -3.24 11.28 12.69
CA ALA A 70 -3.35 11.58 11.26
C ALA A 70 -4.76 11.25 10.74
N LEU A 71 -5.30 10.09 11.08
CA LEU A 71 -6.67 9.67 10.72
C LEU A 71 -7.74 10.62 11.29
N ALA A 72 -7.56 11.10 12.51
CA ALA A 72 -8.49 12.05 13.14
C ALA A 72 -8.64 13.38 12.37
N LYS A 73 -7.71 13.70 11.46
CA LYS A 73 -7.77 14.88 10.58
C LYS A 73 -8.49 14.62 9.26
N THR A 74 -9.03 13.42 9.08
CA THR A 74 -9.72 12.98 7.86
C THR A 74 -11.23 12.81 8.09
N SER A 75 -11.97 12.45 7.05
CA SER A 75 -13.40 12.13 7.15
C SER A 75 -13.67 10.67 7.53
N VAL A 76 -12.71 10.00 8.17
CA VAL A 76 -12.93 8.64 8.69
C VAL A 76 -14.06 8.65 9.71
N ASP A 77 -15.01 7.71 9.58
CA ASP A 77 -16.17 7.68 10.49
C ASP A 77 -15.85 7.01 11.82
N VAL A 78 -15.00 5.98 11.81
CA VAL A 78 -14.65 5.20 13.02
C VAL A 78 -13.18 4.79 12.96
N VAL A 79 -12.48 4.96 14.07
CA VAL A 79 -11.13 4.41 14.29
C VAL A 79 -11.16 3.59 15.58
N THR A 80 -10.83 2.31 15.48
CA THR A 80 -10.74 1.37 16.60
C THR A 80 -9.39 0.67 16.60
N THR A 81 -9.05 0.02 17.71
CA THR A 81 -7.91 -0.86 17.82
C THR A 81 -8.35 -2.28 18.17
N GLN A 82 -7.60 -3.26 17.69
CA GLN A 82 -7.64 -4.63 18.19
C GLN A 82 -6.37 -4.82 19.00
N ASP A 83 -6.50 -4.78 20.32
CA ASP A 83 -5.37 -4.82 21.24
C ASP A 83 -5.21 -6.23 21.80
N TRP A 84 -3.97 -6.75 21.81
CA TRP A 84 -3.68 -8.04 22.43
C TRP A 84 -2.27 -8.07 23.02
N THR A 85 -2.01 -9.11 23.80
CA THR A 85 -0.67 -9.36 24.34
C THR A 85 -0.07 -10.59 23.64
N TYR A 86 1.03 -10.39 22.97
CA TYR A 86 1.86 -11.47 22.45
C TYR A 86 2.90 -11.85 23.51
N LYS A 87 3.07 -13.13 23.74
CA LYS A 87 4.13 -13.64 24.61
C LYS A 87 5.31 -14.10 23.77
N SER A 88 6.40 -13.34 23.80
CA SER A 88 7.63 -13.68 23.09
C SER A 88 8.28 -14.94 23.62
N ASP A 89 9.22 -15.52 22.87
CA ASP A 89 9.88 -16.79 23.24
C ASP A 89 10.67 -16.70 24.55
N ASP A 90 11.18 -15.50 24.90
CA ASP A 90 11.83 -15.24 26.19
C ASP A 90 10.82 -14.98 27.33
N GLY A 91 9.54 -15.13 27.06
CA GLY A 91 8.44 -15.01 28.01
C GLY A 91 7.98 -13.59 28.31
N LYS A 92 8.54 -12.57 27.66
CA LYS A 92 8.13 -11.19 27.86
C LYS A 92 6.78 -10.91 27.17
N PRO A 93 5.85 -10.23 27.85
CA PRO A 93 4.63 -9.76 27.22
C PRO A 93 4.95 -8.55 26.31
N LEU A 94 4.50 -8.57 25.07
CA LEU A 94 4.52 -7.46 24.13
C LEU A 94 3.08 -7.05 23.86
N ALA A 95 2.75 -5.78 24.11
CA ALA A 95 1.46 -5.20 23.75
C ALA A 95 1.47 -4.89 22.25
N LEU A 96 0.51 -5.42 21.52
CA LEU A 96 0.32 -5.24 20.08
C LEU A 96 -1.07 -4.67 19.80
N SER A 97 -1.22 -3.99 18.67
CA SER A 97 -2.44 -3.26 18.36
C SER A 97 -2.64 -3.09 16.84
N ASN A 98 -3.53 -3.83 16.22
CA ASN A 98 -4.00 -3.48 14.88
C ASN A 98 -4.89 -2.23 14.94
N ILE A 99 -4.70 -1.29 14.00
CA ILE A 99 -5.55 -0.10 13.89
C ILE A 99 -6.52 -0.31 12.74
N VAL A 100 -7.82 -0.13 12.99
CA VAL A 100 -8.89 -0.29 12.01
C VAL A 100 -9.61 1.05 11.81
N ALA A 101 -9.46 1.66 10.65
CA ALA A 101 -10.07 2.93 10.28
C ALA A 101 -11.15 2.70 9.22
N ARG A 102 -12.40 3.05 9.53
CA ARG A 102 -13.55 2.68 8.71
C ARG A 102 -14.24 3.89 8.12
N PHE A 103 -14.32 3.91 6.80
CA PHE A 103 -15.15 4.85 6.03
C PHE A 103 -16.45 4.16 5.65
N GLN A 104 -17.58 4.83 5.88
CA GLN A 104 -18.93 4.34 5.62
C GLN A 104 -19.17 2.94 6.25
N PRO A 105 -19.05 2.76 7.58
CA PRO A 105 -19.10 1.47 8.26
C PRO A 105 -20.43 0.76 8.08
N GLN A 106 -21.52 1.48 7.73
CA GLN A 106 -22.84 0.91 7.46
C GLN A 106 -23.01 0.39 6.03
N ASN A 107 -22.06 0.62 5.13
CA ASN A 107 -22.14 0.08 3.78
C ASN A 107 -21.85 -1.43 3.83
N PRO A 108 -22.76 -2.30 3.34
CA PRO A 108 -22.56 -3.75 3.40
C PRO A 108 -21.48 -4.24 2.43
N ARG A 109 -21.23 -3.49 1.36
CA ARG A 109 -20.12 -3.75 0.43
C ARG A 109 -18.87 -3.07 0.93
N ARG A 110 -17.81 -3.82 1.15
CA ARG A 110 -16.59 -3.27 1.75
C ARG A 110 -15.32 -3.80 1.10
N VAL A 111 -14.30 -2.96 1.07
CA VAL A 111 -12.94 -3.33 0.65
C VAL A 111 -11.97 -3.03 1.78
N ILE A 112 -11.03 -3.94 2.01
CA ILE A 112 -9.89 -3.73 2.91
C ILE A 112 -8.73 -3.13 2.09
N VAL A 113 -8.10 -2.10 2.65
CA VAL A 113 -6.85 -1.50 2.19
C VAL A 113 -5.88 -1.56 3.37
N ALA A 114 -4.82 -2.34 3.28
CA ALA A 114 -4.00 -2.63 4.46
C ALA A 114 -2.50 -2.43 4.22
N THR A 115 -1.76 -2.29 5.30
CA THR A 115 -0.30 -2.26 5.40
C THR A 115 0.11 -2.59 6.83
N HIS A 116 1.34 -3.03 7.07
CA HIS A 116 1.89 -3.05 8.41
C HIS A 116 2.55 -1.71 8.78
N TYR A 117 2.79 -1.48 10.09
CA TYR A 117 3.40 -0.23 10.55
C TYR A 117 4.64 -0.43 11.43
N ASP A 118 4.88 -1.65 11.90
CA ASP A 118 6.08 -1.98 12.65
C ASP A 118 7.31 -2.05 11.74
N SER A 119 8.49 -1.97 12.31
CA SER A 119 9.76 -2.23 11.63
C SER A 119 10.42 -3.45 12.24
N ILE A 120 11.25 -4.14 11.46
CA ILE A 120 12.03 -5.26 11.98
C ILE A 120 12.90 -4.82 13.17
N VAL A 121 13.10 -5.73 14.13
CA VAL A 121 13.84 -5.42 15.38
C VAL A 121 15.30 -5.04 15.09
N LYS A 122 15.93 -5.73 14.12
CA LYS A 122 17.33 -5.54 13.77
C LYS A 122 17.52 -5.49 12.27
N ALA A 123 18.48 -4.71 11.82
CA ALA A 123 18.90 -4.65 10.42
C ALA A 123 19.77 -5.86 10.05
N TYR A 124 19.26 -7.08 10.23
CA TYR A 124 20.02 -8.34 10.17
C TYR A 124 20.79 -8.56 8.85
N ARG A 125 20.39 -7.89 7.76
CA ARG A 125 21.08 -7.94 6.46
C ARG A 125 22.14 -6.85 6.28
N ASP A 126 22.28 -5.94 7.25
CA ASP A 126 23.30 -4.89 7.18
C ASP A 126 24.71 -5.50 7.37
N PRO A 127 25.61 -5.36 6.38
CA PRO A 127 26.94 -6.00 6.46
C PRO A 127 27.86 -5.39 7.52
N LYS A 128 27.53 -4.21 8.03
CA LYS A 128 28.36 -3.49 9.02
C LYS A 128 27.71 -3.43 10.40
N ASN A 129 26.38 -3.31 10.45
CA ASN A 129 25.65 -3.04 11.67
C ASN A 129 24.39 -3.96 11.79
N PRO A 130 24.53 -5.31 11.77
CA PRO A 130 23.38 -6.22 11.73
C PRO A 130 22.54 -6.20 13.00
N GLU A 131 23.07 -5.69 14.11
CA GLU A 131 22.35 -5.53 15.39
C GLU A 131 21.68 -4.17 15.56
N ALA A 132 21.91 -3.23 14.63
CA ALA A 132 21.31 -1.90 14.71
C ALA A 132 19.81 -1.94 14.40
N PRO A 133 19.00 -1.02 14.98
CA PRO A 133 17.60 -0.88 14.59
C PRO A 133 17.50 -0.42 13.13
N MET A 134 16.52 -0.97 12.41
CA MET A 134 16.24 -0.56 11.03
C MET A 134 15.41 0.73 11.01
N PRO A 135 15.75 1.74 10.18
CA PRO A 135 14.93 2.94 10.04
C PRO A 135 13.56 2.66 9.43
N GLY A 136 13.51 1.83 8.39
CA GLY A 136 12.27 1.36 7.78
C GLY A 136 11.50 2.42 7.01
N ALA A 137 12.17 3.18 6.14
CA ALA A 137 11.51 4.19 5.33
C ALA A 137 10.58 3.57 4.29
N ASN A 138 11.07 2.54 3.61
CA ASN A 138 10.27 1.77 2.66
C ASN A 138 9.51 0.66 3.39
N ASN A 139 10.18 -0.10 4.24
CA ASN A 139 9.62 -1.19 5.02
C ASN A 139 9.44 -0.76 6.50
N SER A 140 8.35 -0.26 6.94
CA SER A 140 6.95 -0.21 6.52
C SER A 140 6.37 1.21 6.35
N ALA A 141 7.17 2.27 6.60
CA ALA A 141 6.61 3.63 6.67
C ALA A 141 5.98 4.06 5.34
N SER A 142 6.39 3.48 4.19
CA SER A 142 5.84 3.79 2.88
C SER A 142 4.36 3.40 2.74
N GLY A 143 4.00 2.19 3.13
CA GLY A 143 2.61 1.71 3.10
C GLY A 143 1.71 2.56 4.00
N VAL A 144 2.16 2.86 5.23
CA VAL A 144 1.45 3.76 6.14
C VAL A 144 1.21 5.12 5.51
N ALA A 145 2.22 5.71 4.85
CA ALA A 145 2.09 7.00 4.18
C ALA A 145 1.09 6.96 3.03
N VAL A 146 1.08 5.87 2.24
CA VAL A 146 0.09 5.65 1.16
C VAL A 146 -1.32 5.61 1.73
N LEU A 147 -1.57 4.87 2.81
CA LEU A 147 -2.90 4.79 3.40
C LEU A 147 -3.35 6.13 3.99
N LEU A 148 -2.49 6.82 4.72
CA LEU A 148 -2.83 8.11 5.36
C LEU A 148 -3.08 9.20 4.33
N GLU A 149 -2.28 9.30 3.28
CA GLU A 149 -2.52 10.28 2.20
C GLU A 149 -3.79 9.92 1.41
N THR A 150 -4.05 8.63 1.19
CA THR A 150 -5.31 8.17 0.58
C THR A 150 -6.51 8.51 1.48
N ALA A 151 -6.41 8.36 2.80
CA ALA A 151 -7.46 8.79 3.74
C ALA A 151 -7.79 10.29 3.63
N ARG A 152 -6.74 11.13 3.48
CA ARG A 152 -6.91 12.56 3.20
C ARG A 152 -7.64 12.79 1.87
N VAL A 153 -7.23 12.11 0.81
CA VAL A 153 -7.85 12.23 -0.52
C VAL A 153 -9.32 11.81 -0.46
N LEU A 154 -9.64 10.70 0.19
CA LEU A 154 -11.04 10.25 0.38
C LEU A 154 -11.89 11.30 1.08
N SER A 155 -11.31 12.12 1.97
CA SER A 155 -12.01 13.20 2.66
C SER A 155 -12.41 14.37 1.72
N LEU A 156 -11.75 14.47 0.58
CA LEU A 156 -12.02 15.49 -0.44
C LEU A 156 -12.96 14.99 -1.53
N LEU A 157 -13.25 13.69 -1.54
CA LEU A 157 -14.07 13.05 -2.56
C LEU A 157 -15.54 12.92 -2.08
N PRO A 158 -16.51 12.83 -3.00
CA PRO A 158 -17.84 12.35 -2.68
C PRO A 158 -17.79 10.95 -2.07
N LYS A 159 -18.79 10.61 -1.25
CA LYS A 159 -18.92 9.25 -0.70
C LYS A 159 -18.89 8.22 -1.83
N LEU A 160 -18.07 7.20 -1.68
CA LEU A 160 -17.95 6.11 -2.63
C LEU A 160 -19.12 5.12 -2.50
N PRO A 161 -19.42 4.33 -3.54
CA PRO A 161 -20.49 3.31 -3.49
C PRO A 161 -20.12 2.09 -2.65
N ILE A 162 -18.89 2.04 -2.13
CA ILE A 162 -18.35 0.97 -1.29
C ILE A 162 -17.75 1.56 -0.02
N GLY A 163 -17.88 0.85 1.11
CA GLY A 163 -17.18 1.18 2.34
C GLY A 163 -15.72 0.76 2.27
N ILE A 164 -14.83 1.53 2.89
CA ILE A 164 -13.40 1.26 2.92
C ILE A 164 -12.99 1.05 4.37
N ASP A 165 -12.24 -0.03 4.61
CA ASP A 165 -11.58 -0.31 5.88
C ASP A 165 -10.08 -0.25 5.66
N MET A 166 -9.43 0.78 6.22
CA MET A 166 -7.98 0.86 6.25
C MET A 166 -7.49 0.15 7.51
N ILE A 167 -6.59 -0.82 7.32
CA ILE A 167 -6.05 -1.60 8.42
C ILE A 167 -4.55 -1.44 8.45
N PHE A 168 -4.04 -1.05 9.63
CA PHE A 168 -2.62 -0.96 9.89
C PHE A 168 -2.29 -2.12 10.82
N PHE A 169 -1.64 -3.14 10.28
CA PHE A 169 -1.27 -4.35 11.01
C PHE A 169 -0.03 -4.12 11.88
N ASP A 170 -0.01 -4.79 13.02
CA ASP A 170 1.10 -4.79 13.96
C ASP A 170 1.85 -6.12 13.89
N GLY A 171 3.17 -6.07 13.99
CA GLY A 171 3.98 -7.27 14.11
C GLY A 171 4.04 -8.12 12.85
N GLU A 172 3.97 -7.52 11.66
CA GLU A 172 4.22 -8.22 10.40
C GLU A 172 5.65 -8.75 10.35
N GLU A 173 6.61 -7.93 10.76
CA GLU A 173 8.03 -8.30 10.80
C GLU A 173 8.36 -9.41 11.82
N GLY A 174 7.40 -9.79 12.64
CA GLY A 174 7.56 -10.83 13.65
C GLY A 174 8.56 -10.48 14.77
N PRO A 175 8.65 -11.33 15.80
CA PRO A 175 9.45 -11.03 16.99
C PRO A 175 10.95 -11.33 16.85
N LYS A 176 11.39 -12.02 15.78
CA LYS A 176 12.69 -12.67 15.72
C LYS A 176 13.69 -12.07 14.73
N SER A 177 13.37 -11.03 14.01
CA SER A 177 14.22 -10.52 12.90
C SER A 177 14.63 -11.64 11.93
N LEU A 178 13.67 -12.42 11.48
CA LEU A 178 13.90 -13.54 10.55
C LEU A 178 13.90 -12.99 9.12
N GLY A 179 14.67 -13.65 8.26
CA GLY A 179 14.74 -13.27 6.85
C GLY A 179 13.51 -13.68 6.05
N ALA A 180 13.24 -12.95 4.97
CA ALA A 180 12.24 -13.35 3.99
C ALA A 180 12.51 -14.80 3.51
N GLY A 181 11.47 -15.64 3.61
CA GLY A 181 11.57 -17.06 3.29
C GLY A 181 12.06 -17.96 4.43
N ASP A 182 12.35 -17.42 5.62
CA ASP A 182 12.59 -18.24 6.81
C ASP A 182 11.30 -18.95 7.21
N PRO A 183 11.31 -20.29 7.39
CA PRO A 183 10.10 -21.04 7.73
C PRO A 183 9.52 -20.70 9.11
N ASP A 184 10.31 -20.08 9.97
CA ASP A 184 9.88 -19.64 11.31
C ASP A 184 9.37 -18.20 11.34
N TRP A 185 9.46 -17.48 10.22
CA TRP A 185 8.84 -16.14 10.10
C TRP A 185 7.31 -16.25 10.14
N LYS A 186 6.70 -15.41 10.92
CA LYS A 186 5.23 -15.32 11.04
C LYS A 186 4.82 -13.89 11.33
N ALA A 187 3.97 -13.35 10.48
CA ALA A 187 3.20 -12.17 10.81
C ALA A 187 2.28 -12.45 12.02
N LEU A 188 2.05 -11.46 12.86
CA LEU A 188 1.19 -11.58 14.03
C LEU A 188 -0.15 -10.85 13.86
N GLY A 189 -0.14 -9.66 13.29
CA GLY A 189 -1.31 -8.78 13.22
C GLY A 189 -2.39 -9.26 12.29
N SER A 190 -2.06 -9.65 11.07
CA SER A 190 -3.05 -10.12 10.11
C SER A 190 -3.70 -11.45 10.51
N PRO A 191 -3.00 -12.46 11.05
CA PRO A 191 -3.64 -13.63 11.63
C PRO A 191 -4.56 -13.28 12.82
N HIS A 192 -4.10 -12.41 13.74
CA HIS A 192 -4.95 -11.96 14.84
C HIS A 192 -6.23 -11.27 14.35
N PHE A 193 -6.11 -10.41 13.34
CA PHE A 193 -7.27 -9.76 12.72
C PHE A 193 -8.26 -10.76 12.13
N VAL A 194 -7.76 -11.78 11.44
CA VAL A 194 -8.57 -12.83 10.82
C VAL A 194 -9.29 -13.69 11.86
N ASP A 195 -8.61 -14.06 12.94
CA ASP A 195 -9.20 -14.83 14.04
C ASP A 195 -10.36 -14.06 14.70
N HIS A 196 -10.28 -12.72 14.69
CA HIS A 196 -11.30 -11.80 15.26
C HIS A 196 -12.14 -11.09 14.19
N LEU A 197 -12.18 -11.63 12.97
CA LEU A 197 -12.84 -10.99 11.82
C LEU A 197 -14.31 -10.66 12.08
N LYS A 198 -15.02 -11.51 12.87
CA LYS A 198 -16.43 -11.32 13.22
C LYS A 198 -16.68 -10.10 14.11
N ASP A 199 -15.71 -9.64 14.85
CA ASP A 199 -15.84 -8.46 15.70
C ASP A 199 -15.97 -7.20 14.84
N THR A 200 -15.25 -7.17 13.71
CA THR A 200 -15.32 -6.08 12.73
C THR A 200 -16.44 -6.28 11.69
N TYR A 201 -16.71 -7.54 11.32
CA TYR A 201 -17.66 -7.91 10.26
C TYR A 201 -18.67 -8.98 10.74
N PRO A 202 -19.61 -8.61 11.62
CA PRO A 202 -20.55 -9.59 12.19
C PRO A 202 -21.54 -10.18 11.18
N ALA A 203 -21.87 -9.44 10.11
CA ALA A 203 -22.92 -9.84 9.16
C ALA A 203 -22.35 -10.22 7.77
N THR A 204 -21.46 -9.42 7.22
CA THR A 204 -20.95 -9.61 5.85
C THR A 204 -19.44 -9.42 5.83
N ARG A 205 -18.74 -10.32 5.12
CA ARG A 205 -17.28 -10.21 4.93
C ARG A 205 -16.96 -9.12 3.90
N PRO A 206 -15.74 -8.53 3.95
CA PRO A 206 -15.23 -7.70 2.86
C PRO A 206 -15.20 -8.46 1.55
N GLU A 207 -15.46 -7.75 0.45
CA GLU A 207 -15.47 -8.36 -0.88
C GLU A 207 -14.05 -8.71 -1.35
N LYS A 208 -13.05 -7.96 -0.88
CA LYS A 208 -11.65 -8.06 -1.31
C LYS A 208 -10.73 -7.26 -0.40
N ALA A 209 -9.42 -7.50 -0.54
CA ALA A 209 -8.39 -6.77 0.15
C ALA A 209 -7.20 -6.45 -0.78
N VAL A 210 -6.54 -5.31 -0.53
CA VAL A 210 -5.24 -4.96 -1.09
C VAL A 210 -4.30 -4.59 0.05
N VAL A 211 -3.09 -5.17 0.02
CA VAL A 211 -2.03 -4.92 1.02
C VAL A 211 -0.88 -4.20 0.33
N PHE A 212 -0.31 -3.22 0.99
CA PHE A 212 0.82 -2.42 0.51
C PHE A 212 2.03 -2.64 1.40
N ASP A 213 3.13 -3.02 0.81
CA ASP A 213 4.43 -3.09 1.46
C ASP A 213 5.55 -2.65 0.52
N MET A 214 6.57 -1.95 1.04
CA MET A 214 7.73 -1.45 0.30
C MET A 214 7.38 -0.75 -1.03
N VAL A 215 6.62 0.35 -0.96
CA VAL A 215 6.03 1.00 -2.13
C VAL A 215 6.59 2.39 -2.45
N CYS A 216 7.77 2.75 -1.91
CA CYS A 216 8.37 4.06 -2.18
C CYS A 216 9.72 4.05 -2.89
N ALA A 217 10.27 2.88 -3.23
CA ALA A 217 11.61 2.77 -3.83
C ALA A 217 11.77 3.64 -5.09
N LYS A 218 12.95 4.24 -5.27
CA LYS A 218 13.30 4.93 -6.52
C LYS A 218 13.27 3.95 -7.68
N ASN A 219 12.69 4.37 -8.82
CA ASN A 219 12.52 3.53 -10.01
C ASN A 219 11.72 2.24 -9.73
N ILE A 220 10.69 2.36 -8.90
CA ILE A 220 9.84 1.26 -8.47
C ILE A 220 9.36 0.39 -9.63
N GLN A 221 9.37 -0.94 -9.44
CA GLN A 221 8.84 -1.93 -10.39
C GLN A 221 7.94 -2.94 -9.69
N LEU A 222 6.68 -2.59 -9.56
CA LEU A 222 5.66 -3.43 -8.95
C LEU A 222 5.32 -4.60 -9.87
N LYS A 223 5.47 -5.83 -9.37
CA LYS A 223 5.23 -7.08 -10.10
C LYS A 223 4.09 -7.84 -9.43
N PRO A 224 3.10 -8.35 -10.19
CA PRO A 224 2.16 -9.30 -9.62
C PRO A 224 2.91 -10.52 -9.07
N GLU A 225 2.53 -11.01 -7.89
CA GLU A 225 3.11 -12.23 -7.34
C GLU A 225 2.11 -13.40 -7.40
N PRO A 226 2.58 -14.67 -7.44
CA PRO A 226 1.74 -15.84 -7.70
C PRO A 226 0.58 -16.03 -6.72
N SER A 227 0.76 -15.79 -5.40
CA SER A 227 -0.29 -15.97 -4.39
C SER A 227 -1.43 -14.99 -4.61
N SER A 228 -1.13 -13.72 -4.91
CA SER A 228 -2.10 -12.69 -5.27
C SER A 228 -2.90 -13.07 -6.53
N LEU A 229 -2.22 -13.61 -7.55
CA LEU A 229 -2.90 -14.08 -8.75
C LEU A 229 -3.80 -15.29 -8.49
N MET A 230 -3.43 -16.18 -7.57
CA MET A 230 -4.26 -17.31 -7.18
C MET A 230 -5.48 -16.86 -6.37
N SER A 231 -5.31 -15.91 -5.46
CA SER A 231 -6.36 -15.43 -4.57
C SER A 231 -7.32 -14.44 -5.24
N ALA A 232 -6.78 -13.48 -6.02
CA ALA A 232 -7.54 -12.29 -6.45
C ALA A 232 -7.19 -11.84 -7.90
N MET A 233 -7.01 -12.76 -8.85
CA MET A 233 -6.60 -12.43 -10.23
C MET A 233 -7.43 -11.30 -10.88
N PRO A 234 -8.78 -11.26 -10.80
CA PRO A 234 -9.55 -10.17 -11.40
C PRO A 234 -9.16 -8.79 -10.81
N GLU A 235 -8.92 -8.73 -9.50
CA GLU A 235 -8.58 -7.51 -8.79
C GLU A 235 -7.14 -7.07 -9.10
N VAL A 236 -6.19 -8.02 -9.16
CA VAL A 236 -4.82 -7.76 -9.61
C VAL A 236 -4.83 -7.17 -11.02
N LYS A 237 -5.56 -7.77 -11.97
CA LYS A 237 -5.67 -7.26 -13.34
C LYS A 237 -6.26 -5.85 -13.38
N LYS A 238 -7.29 -5.58 -12.58
CA LYS A 238 -7.93 -4.27 -12.48
C LYS A 238 -6.96 -3.23 -11.92
N PHE A 239 -6.24 -3.56 -10.83
CA PHE A 239 -5.29 -2.66 -10.18
C PHE A 239 -4.09 -2.38 -11.09
N TRP A 240 -3.44 -3.41 -11.65
CA TRP A 240 -2.32 -3.25 -12.58
C TRP A 240 -2.72 -2.53 -13.88
N GLY A 241 -3.91 -2.81 -14.40
CA GLY A 241 -4.44 -2.08 -15.57
C GLY A 241 -4.58 -0.58 -15.32
N ALA A 242 -5.07 -0.20 -14.14
CA ALA A 242 -5.12 1.19 -13.71
C ALA A 242 -3.71 1.79 -13.53
N GLY A 243 -2.80 1.05 -12.89
CA GLY A 243 -1.43 1.47 -12.62
C GLY A 243 -0.60 1.69 -13.89
N ILE A 244 -0.69 0.77 -14.86
CA ILE A 244 -0.03 0.92 -16.18
C ILE A 244 -0.53 2.17 -16.91
N GLY A 245 -1.83 2.48 -16.78
CA GLY A 245 -2.39 3.70 -17.39
C GLY A 245 -1.95 5.00 -16.71
N ILE A 246 -1.64 4.98 -15.41
CA ILE A 246 -1.25 6.14 -14.60
C ILE A 246 0.26 6.36 -14.63
N ALA A 247 1.04 5.30 -14.42
CA ALA A 247 2.49 5.34 -14.28
C ALA A 247 3.14 4.18 -15.08
N PRO A 248 3.24 4.32 -16.42
CA PRO A 248 3.91 3.33 -17.25
C PRO A 248 5.34 3.09 -16.77
N GLY A 249 5.72 1.84 -16.55
CA GLY A 249 7.04 1.45 -16.04
C GLY A 249 7.11 1.21 -14.53
N ALA A 250 6.25 1.82 -13.72
CA ALA A 250 6.12 1.49 -12.30
C ALA A 250 5.36 0.16 -12.10
N PHE A 251 4.37 -0.12 -12.94
CA PHE A 251 3.62 -1.37 -12.93
C PHE A 251 4.02 -2.24 -14.12
N VAL A 252 4.60 -3.39 -13.83
CA VAL A 252 5.05 -4.33 -14.87
C VAL A 252 4.16 -5.58 -14.91
N THR A 253 4.04 -6.19 -16.08
CA THR A 253 3.16 -7.37 -16.27
C THR A 253 3.87 -8.69 -15.98
N LYS A 254 5.21 -8.67 -15.89
CA LYS A 254 5.99 -9.86 -15.52
C LYS A 254 5.73 -10.17 -14.04
N THR A 255 5.36 -11.41 -13.73
CA THR A 255 5.20 -11.89 -12.36
C THR A 255 6.54 -12.11 -11.66
N THR A 256 6.54 -12.09 -10.33
CA THR A 256 7.67 -12.58 -9.55
C THR A 256 7.87 -14.08 -9.78
N THR A 257 9.07 -14.59 -9.50
CA THR A 257 9.42 -16.00 -9.75
C THR A 257 8.83 -16.94 -8.68
N TYR A 258 8.58 -16.40 -7.49
CA TYR A 258 8.10 -17.15 -6.33
C TYR A 258 6.98 -16.35 -5.62
N PRO A 259 6.10 -17.05 -4.89
CA PRO A 259 5.11 -16.40 -4.05
C PRO A 259 5.79 -15.64 -2.91
N ILE A 260 5.20 -14.54 -2.51
CA ILE A 260 5.63 -13.75 -1.36
C ILE A 260 4.62 -13.98 -0.24
N SER A 261 5.11 -14.31 0.96
CA SER A 261 4.29 -14.37 2.17
C SER A 261 4.28 -13.01 2.84
N ASP A 262 3.08 -12.51 3.16
CA ASP A 262 2.85 -11.19 3.73
C ASP A 262 1.44 -11.17 4.33
N ASP A 263 0.99 -10.08 4.92
CA ASP A 263 -0.33 -9.91 5.55
C ASP A 263 -1.52 -10.30 4.63
N HIS A 264 -1.39 -10.15 3.32
CA HIS A 264 -2.42 -10.57 2.36
C HIS A 264 -2.67 -12.08 2.40
N THR A 265 -1.69 -12.89 2.80
CA THR A 265 -1.79 -14.35 2.86
C THR A 265 -2.83 -14.77 3.89
N ALA A 266 -2.79 -14.20 5.10
CA ALA A 266 -3.77 -14.50 6.15
C ALA A 266 -5.20 -14.13 5.73
N LEU A 267 -5.37 -12.99 5.05
CA LEU A 267 -6.67 -12.57 4.51
C LEU A 267 -7.18 -13.52 3.43
N ALA A 268 -6.30 -13.97 2.52
CA ALA A 268 -6.63 -14.94 1.47
C ALA A 268 -7.04 -16.30 2.05
N GLU A 269 -6.31 -16.81 3.03
CA GLU A 269 -6.61 -18.07 3.74
C GLU A 269 -7.96 -18.00 4.48
N ALA A 270 -8.33 -16.82 4.98
CA ALA A 270 -9.66 -16.57 5.54
C ALA A 270 -10.78 -16.49 4.49
N GLY A 271 -10.47 -16.61 3.21
CA GLY A 271 -11.44 -16.57 2.11
C GLY A 271 -11.84 -15.16 1.68
N ILE A 272 -11.01 -14.15 1.97
CA ILE A 272 -11.13 -12.79 1.42
C ILE A 272 -10.17 -12.70 0.23
N PRO A 273 -10.64 -12.54 -1.02
CA PRO A 273 -9.78 -12.35 -2.18
C PRO A 273 -8.79 -11.20 -1.93
N SER A 274 -7.50 -11.50 -1.82
CA SER A 274 -6.48 -10.55 -1.37
C SER A 274 -5.29 -10.53 -2.31
N PHE A 275 -4.65 -9.37 -2.48
CA PHE A 275 -3.44 -9.24 -3.26
C PHE A 275 -2.48 -8.23 -2.64
N LEU A 276 -1.20 -8.43 -2.93
CA LEU A 276 -0.07 -7.64 -2.47
C LEU A 276 0.41 -6.68 -3.55
N VAL A 277 0.73 -5.46 -3.16
CA VAL A 277 1.40 -4.45 -3.98
C VAL A 277 2.73 -4.15 -3.32
N ILE A 278 3.81 -4.69 -3.90
CA ILE A 278 5.16 -4.63 -3.32
C ILE A 278 6.22 -4.48 -4.42
N ASP A 279 7.28 -3.73 -4.13
CA ASP A 279 8.53 -3.82 -4.87
C ASP A 279 9.56 -4.60 -4.06
N PHE A 280 9.61 -5.92 -4.28
CA PHE A 280 10.50 -6.82 -3.54
C PHE A 280 11.96 -6.76 -4.05
N ASP A 281 12.23 -6.11 -5.18
CA ASP A 281 13.58 -5.91 -5.72
C ASP A 281 14.24 -4.67 -5.09
N TYR A 282 14.24 -4.58 -3.75
CA TYR A 282 14.73 -3.44 -2.98
C TYR A 282 16.18 -3.61 -2.48
N GLU A 283 17.00 -4.34 -3.21
CA GLU A 283 18.41 -4.53 -2.89
C GLU A 283 19.25 -3.26 -3.22
N PRO A 284 20.29 -2.96 -2.41
CA PRO A 284 20.79 -3.68 -1.22
C PRO A 284 20.21 -3.14 0.11
N TRP A 285 19.09 -2.45 0.09
CA TRP A 285 18.57 -1.70 1.25
C TRP A 285 17.62 -2.50 2.13
N PHE A 286 17.05 -3.59 1.59
CA PHE A 286 16.07 -4.43 2.28
C PHE A 286 16.65 -4.97 3.60
N ASN A 287 15.96 -4.69 4.70
CA ASN A 287 16.32 -5.08 6.07
C ASN A 287 17.75 -4.68 6.50
N THR A 288 18.18 -3.48 6.06
CA THR A 288 19.45 -2.85 6.45
C THR A 288 19.23 -1.48 7.08
N THR A 289 20.28 -0.94 7.73
CA THR A 289 20.29 0.45 8.21
C THR A 289 20.21 1.49 7.07
N GLY A 290 20.35 1.03 5.82
CA GLY A 290 20.26 1.85 4.62
C GLY A 290 18.83 2.10 4.12
N ASP A 291 17.81 1.50 4.74
CA ASP A 291 16.40 1.80 4.42
C ASP A 291 15.99 3.15 5.01
N THR A 292 16.41 4.21 4.34
CA THR A 292 16.30 5.61 4.77
C THR A 292 15.48 6.43 3.77
N LEU A 293 15.00 7.60 4.17
CA LEU A 293 14.11 8.47 3.38
C LEU A 293 14.64 8.78 1.98
N ASP A 294 15.95 8.89 1.81
CA ASP A 294 16.58 9.18 0.52
C ASP A 294 16.50 8.03 -0.49
N LYS A 295 16.03 6.85 -0.08
CA LYS A 295 15.73 5.71 -0.98
C LYS A 295 14.31 5.77 -1.54
N CYS A 296 13.43 6.55 -0.90
CA CYS A 296 12.07 6.78 -1.36
C CYS A 296 12.00 7.87 -2.44
N ASP A 297 10.96 7.79 -3.28
CA ASP A 297 10.67 8.76 -4.33
C ASP A 297 9.19 9.18 -4.26
N PRO A 298 8.89 10.48 -4.22
CA PRO A 298 7.52 10.96 -4.24
C PRO A 298 6.74 10.52 -5.49
N GLN A 299 7.41 10.34 -6.63
CA GLN A 299 6.76 9.87 -7.86
C GLN A 299 6.32 8.40 -7.75
N SER A 300 7.11 7.55 -7.08
CA SER A 300 6.73 6.16 -6.78
C SER A 300 5.51 6.10 -5.88
N LEU A 301 5.47 6.91 -4.83
CA LEU A 301 4.33 7.04 -3.93
C LEU A 301 3.08 7.55 -4.66
N GLU A 302 3.23 8.55 -5.55
CA GLU A 302 2.14 9.04 -6.38
C GLU A 302 1.60 7.96 -7.33
N ALA A 303 2.48 7.21 -7.98
CA ALA A 303 2.09 6.11 -8.85
C ALA A 303 1.18 5.11 -8.11
N VAL A 304 1.58 4.72 -6.90
CA VAL A 304 0.82 3.77 -6.06
C VAL A 304 -0.48 4.39 -5.56
N GLY A 305 -0.42 5.58 -4.96
CA GLY A 305 -1.58 6.21 -4.34
C GLY A 305 -2.64 6.66 -5.34
N ARG A 306 -2.25 7.19 -6.50
CA ARG A 306 -3.16 7.52 -7.60
C ARG A 306 -3.82 6.24 -8.15
N THR A 307 -3.05 5.15 -8.28
CA THR A 307 -3.59 3.85 -8.71
C THR A 307 -4.61 3.33 -7.71
N LEU A 308 -4.32 3.38 -6.40
CA LEU A 308 -5.25 3.00 -5.35
C LEU A 308 -6.53 3.86 -5.41
N THR A 309 -6.39 5.18 -5.54
CA THR A 309 -7.54 6.09 -5.67
C THR A 309 -8.40 5.72 -6.89
N ARG A 310 -7.77 5.46 -8.03
CA ARG A 310 -8.46 5.01 -9.25
C ARG A 310 -9.18 3.69 -9.03
N TYR A 311 -8.51 2.72 -8.42
CA TYR A 311 -9.07 1.39 -8.14
C TYR A 311 -10.30 1.45 -7.22
N LEU A 312 -10.29 2.35 -6.22
CA LEU A 312 -11.39 2.54 -5.27
C LEU A 312 -12.56 3.35 -5.85
N THR A 313 -12.31 4.24 -6.80
CA THR A 313 -13.34 5.17 -7.34
C THR A 313 -14.00 4.68 -8.62
N LEU A 314 -13.43 3.71 -9.29
CA LEU A 314 -14.02 3.13 -10.51
C LEU A 314 -14.72 1.81 -10.20
N PRO A 315 -15.90 1.59 -10.81
CA PRO A 315 -16.66 0.35 -10.69
C PRO A 315 -15.95 -0.88 -11.26
#